data_41f6d1a140631e3d595d1ea1a2ed5a6c
#
_entry.id   41f6d1a140631e3d595d1ea1a2ed5a6c
#
_cell.length_a   1.000
_cell.length_b   1.000
_cell.length_c   1.000
_cell.angle_alpha   90.00
_cell.angle_beta   90.00
_cell.angle_gamma   90.00
#
_symmetry.space_group_name_H-M   'P 1'
#
loop_
_entity.id
_entity.type
_entity.pdbx_description
1 polymer ?
#
loop_
_entity_poly.entity_id
_entity_poly.type
_entity_poly.pdbx_seq_one_letter_code
_entity_poly.pdbx_strand_id
1 'polypeptide(L)'
;RGDIEGVKIGAGTHKRLAGVPFRITSKTTGESHIVVTDKNGQFSTASSWASHKVNTNAGKSSEDGVWFGTSEPDDSKGALLYDTYVIEELKCDSNAGFKLIPAFEVVVSRNKVTVDLGTLTDEYEKEITIHTTATDKKTGEKMIVAGKDIKIVDKVTLDGLEAGTKYKLSGWQMLKEENAELLIDGKRVDSNYTCLLYTSPSPRD
;
A
#
# COMPACT_ATOMS: atom_id res chain seq x y z
N ARG A 1 -15.79 -25.05 -13.91
CA ARG A 1 -15.36 -23.64 -13.87
C ARG A 1 -16.30 -22.81 -13.01
N GLY A 2 -15.78 -21.77 -12.40
CA GLY A 2 -16.51 -20.78 -11.62
C GLY A 2 -16.04 -19.36 -11.89
N ASP A 3 -16.50 -18.42 -11.09
CA ASP A 3 -16.20 -17.00 -11.20
C ASP A 3 -15.90 -16.37 -9.83
N ILE A 4 -15.41 -15.16 -9.84
CA ILE A 4 -15.12 -14.33 -8.66
C ILE A 4 -15.70 -12.93 -8.89
N GLU A 5 -16.28 -12.35 -7.85
CA GLU A 5 -16.75 -10.96 -7.85
C GLU A 5 -16.48 -10.25 -6.53
N GLY A 6 -16.47 -8.93 -6.54
CA GLY A 6 -16.28 -8.13 -5.36
C GLY A 6 -16.56 -6.64 -5.58
N VAL A 7 -16.53 -5.89 -4.48
CA VAL A 7 -16.72 -4.44 -4.46
C VAL A 7 -15.54 -3.80 -3.75
N LYS A 8 -14.96 -2.77 -4.36
CA LYS A 8 -13.82 -2.03 -3.80
C LYS A 8 -14.26 -0.67 -3.26
N ILE A 9 -13.93 -0.41 -2.01
CA ILE A 9 -14.17 0.88 -1.36
C ILE A 9 -12.90 1.40 -0.67
N GLY A 10 -12.85 2.71 -0.42
CA GLY A 10 -11.86 3.33 0.46
C GLY A 10 -12.41 3.53 1.87
N ALA A 11 -11.50 3.64 2.85
CA ALA A 11 -11.84 3.94 4.23
C ALA A 11 -12.50 5.33 4.38
N GLY A 12 -13.07 5.59 5.55
CA GLY A 12 -13.69 6.85 5.89
C GLY A 12 -15.10 6.98 5.33
N THR A 13 -15.28 7.65 4.21
CA THR A 13 -16.60 7.85 3.57
C THR A 13 -17.17 6.62 2.89
N HIS A 14 -16.44 5.50 2.87
CA HIS A 14 -16.79 4.27 2.14
C HIS A 14 -17.04 4.51 0.64
N LYS A 15 -16.28 5.44 0.06
CA LYS A 15 -16.37 5.76 -1.36
C LYS A 15 -16.00 4.53 -2.19
N ARG A 16 -16.84 4.20 -3.16
CA ARG A 16 -16.57 3.14 -4.14
C ARG A 16 -15.48 3.59 -5.09
N LEU A 17 -14.48 2.73 -5.31
CA LEU A 17 -13.30 3.07 -6.11
C LEU A 17 -13.38 2.44 -7.49
N ALA A 18 -13.55 3.28 -8.50
CA ALA A 18 -13.56 2.88 -9.90
C ALA A 18 -12.14 2.78 -10.47
N GLY A 19 -11.95 1.89 -11.45
CA GLY A 19 -10.68 1.76 -12.16
C GLY A 19 -9.56 1.08 -11.36
N VAL A 20 -9.89 0.40 -10.27
CA VAL A 20 -8.90 -0.34 -9.46
C VAL A 20 -8.64 -1.71 -10.07
N PRO A 21 -7.40 -2.01 -10.47
CA PRO A 21 -7.03 -3.30 -11.01
C PRO A 21 -6.76 -4.33 -9.92
N PHE A 22 -7.26 -5.54 -10.12
CA PHE A 22 -6.95 -6.72 -9.30
C PHE A 22 -6.33 -7.79 -10.19
N ARG A 23 -5.16 -8.28 -9.80
CA ARG A 23 -4.54 -9.44 -10.42
C ARG A 23 -5.06 -10.71 -9.78
N ILE A 24 -5.54 -11.63 -10.60
CA ILE A 24 -5.99 -12.96 -10.21
C ILE A 24 -4.95 -13.95 -10.76
N THR A 25 -4.27 -14.68 -9.88
CA THR A 25 -3.19 -15.61 -10.26
C THR A 25 -3.51 -17.03 -9.81
N SER A 26 -3.49 -17.98 -10.74
CA SER A 26 -3.61 -19.43 -10.43
C SER A 26 -2.39 -19.88 -9.63
N LYS A 27 -2.61 -20.55 -8.51
CA LYS A 27 -1.51 -21.15 -7.74
C LYS A 27 -0.92 -22.38 -8.40
N THR A 28 -1.69 -23.08 -9.21
CA THR A 28 -1.23 -24.30 -9.89
C THR A 28 -0.38 -23.96 -11.12
N THR A 29 -0.82 -23.03 -11.95
CA THR A 29 -0.19 -22.75 -13.24
C THR A 29 0.64 -21.47 -13.28
N GLY A 30 0.40 -20.54 -12.36
CA GLY A 30 0.97 -19.19 -12.39
C GLY A 30 0.31 -18.26 -13.43
N GLU A 31 -0.65 -18.74 -14.20
CA GLU A 31 -1.43 -17.92 -15.12
C GLU A 31 -2.13 -16.80 -14.37
N SER A 32 -2.11 -15.58 -14.90
CA SER A 32 -2.74 -14.42 -14.27
C SER A 32 -3.50 -13.57 -15.26
N HIS A 33 -4.58 -12.98 -14.77
CA HIS A 33 -5.39 -12.01 -15.50
C HIS A 33 -5.77 -10.86 -14.57
N ILE A 34 -6.01 -9.69 -15.14
CA ILE A 34 -6.38 -8.48 -14.39
C ILE A 34 -7.83 -8.14 -14.67
N VAL A 35 -8.61 -7.95 -13.60
CA VAL A 35 -9.94 -7.35 -13.66
C VAL A 35 -9.89 -5.94 -13.10
N VAL A 36 -10.76 -5.05 -13.60
CA VAL A 36 -10.78 -3.64 -13.20
C VAL A 36 -12.17 -3.29 -12.69
N THR A 37 -12.25 -2.58 -11.58
CA THR A 37 -13.54 -2.14 -11.03
C THR A 37 -14.22 -1.12 -11.94
N ASP A 38 -15.54 -1.20 -12.03
CA ASP A 38 -16.37 -0.26 -12.76
C ASP A 38 -16.63 1.04 -11.98
N LYS A 39 -17.49 1.90 -12.52
CA LYS A 39 -17.90 3.17 -11.88
C LYS A 39 -18.51 2.99 -10.49
N ASN A 40 -19.04 1.83 -10.18
CA ASN A 40 -19.62 1.48 -8.88
C ASN A 40 -18.65 0.72 -7.98
N GLY A 41 -17.37 0.65 -8.33
CA GLY A 41 -16.35 -0.09 -7.58
C GLY A 41 -16.52 -1.60 -7.66
N GLN A 42 -17.31 -2.11 -8.56
CA GLN A 42 -17.60 -3.54 -8.70
C GLN A 42 -16.71 -4.18 -9.75
N PHE A 43 -16.34 -5.43 -9.55
CA PHE A 43 -15.71 -6.28 -10.55
C PHE A 43 -16.27 -7.69 -10.48
N SER A 44 -16.27 -8.36 -11.61
CA SER A 44 -16.66 -9.76 -11.74
C SER A 44 -15.96 -10.39 -12.94
N THR A 45 -15.63 -11.66 -12.84
CA THR A 45 -15.15 -12.46 -13.98
C THR A 45 -16.30 -13.10 -14.76
N ALA A 46 -17.52 -13.04 -14.25
CA ALA A 46 -18.69 -13.66 -14.89
C ALA A 46 -19.03 -13.00 -16.22
N SER A 47 -19.42 -13.81 -17.21
CA SER A 47 -19.78 -13.36 -18.55
C SER A 47 -21.02 -12.47 -18.61
N SER A 48 -21.88 -12.55 -17.59
CA SER A 48 -23.03 -11.63 -17.43
C SER A 48 -22.58 -10.18 -17.21
N TRP A 49 -21.37 -9.98 -16.75
CA TRP A 49 -20.77 -8.66 -16.52
C TRP A 49 -20.02 -8.15 -17.74
N ALA A 50 -19.13 -8.95 -18.29
CA ALA A 50 -18.41 -8.70 -19.52
C ALA A 50 -17.99 -10.04 -20.16
N SER A 51 -17.90 -10.12 -21.49
CA SER A 51 -17.37 -11.31 -22.17
C SER A 51 -15.99 -11.67 -21.63
N HIS A 52 -15.69 -12.95 -21.51
CA HIS A 52 -14.39 -13.44 -21.03
C HIS A 52 -13.21 -13.04 -21.91
N LYS A 53 -13.45 -12.53 -23.11
CA LYS A 53 -12.44 -11.95 -23.99
C LYS A 53 -12.03 -10.53 -23.61
N VAL A 54 -12.82 -9.86 -22.79
CA VAL A 54 -12.54 -8.56 -22.19
C VAL A 54 -12.60 -8.69 -20.67
N ASN A 55 -11.77 -7.96 -19.95
CA ASN A 55 -11.63 -8.15 -18.52
C ASN A 55 -11.94 -6.90 -17.72
N THR A 56 -12.57 -5.92 -18.31
CA THR A 56 -12.83 -4.68 -17.62
C THR A 56 -14.24 -4.20 -17.84
N ASN A 57 -14.84 -3.71 -16.78
CA ASN A 57 -16.13 -3.07 -16.77
C ASN A 57 -16.04 -1.53 -16.88
N ALA A 58 -14.82 -1.00 -16.88
CA ALA A 58 -14.57 0.43 -16.98
C ALA A 58 -14.28 0.92 -18.42
N GLY A 59 -14.57 0.11 -19.44
CA GLY A 59 -14.29 0.44 -20.83
C GLY A 59 -12.83 0.31 -21.26
N LYS A 60 -11.96 -0.13 -20.35
CA LYS A 60 -10.56 -0.47 -20.66
C LYS A 60 -10.47 -1.99 -20.76
N SER A 61 -10.17 -2.52 -21.92
CA SER A 61 -9.90 -3.94 -22.09
C SER A 61 -8.49 -4.26 -21.60
N SER A 62 -8.31 -5.40 -20.93
CA SER A 62 -7.02 -6.05 -20.92
C SER A 62 -6.89 -6.82 -22.24
N GLU A 63 -5.69 -6.89 -22.76
CA GLU A 63 -5.41 -7.58 -24.01
C GLU A 63 -5.77 -9.07 -23.95
N ASP A 64 -5.69 -9.66 -22.74
CA ASP A 64 -5.82 -11.11 -22.55
C ASP A 64 -7.19 -11.59 -22.05
N GLY A 65 -8.11 -10.70 -21.75
CA GLY A 65 -9.39 -11.06 -21.11
C GLY A 65 -9.20 -11.67 -19.70
N VAL A 66 -10.20 -12.46 -19.26
CA VAL A 66 -10.19 -13.10 -17.92
C VAL A 66 -10.25 -14.63 -17.98
N TRP A 67 -10.17 -15.22 -19.16
CA TRP A 67 -10.29 -16.66 -19.33
C TRP A 67 -9.02 -17.41 -18.93
N PHE A 68 -9.15 -18.32 -17.97
CA PHE A 68 -8.05 -19.19 -17.52
C PHE A 68 -8.04 -20.52 -18.28
N GLY A 69 -6.83 -20.96 -18.64
CA GLY A 69 -6.59 -22.19 -19.37
C GLY A 69 -6.44 -21.98 -20.88
N THR A 70 -6.12 -23.06 -21.59
CA THR A 70 -5.71 -23.03 -22.99
C THR A 70 -6.86 -23.18 -24.00
N SER A 71 -8.07 -23.50 -23.52
CA SER A 71 -9.25 -23.60 -24.40
C SER A 71 -9.74 -22.21 -24.83
N GLU A 72 -10.48 -22.16 -25.92
CA GLU A 72 -11.14 -20.92 -26.33
C GLU A 72 -12.11 -20.42 -25.27
N PRO A 73 -12.17 -19.09 -25.03
CA PRO A 73 -13.13 -18.50 -24.12
C PRO A 73 -14.59 -18.86 -24.48
N ASP A 74 -15.32 -19.32 -23.49
CA ASP A 74 -16.71 -19.75 -23.59
C ASP A 74 -17.55 -19.02 -22.52
N ASP A 75 -18.35 -18.05 -22.95
CA ASP A 75 -19.18 -17.23 -22.08
C ASP A 75 -20.34 -17.99 -21.41
N SER A 76 -20.59 -19.24 -21.80
CA SER A 76 -21.55 -20.12 -21.10
C SER A 76 -20.97 -20.81 -19.85
N LYS A 77 -19.67 -20.66 -19.64
CA LYS A 77 -18.91 -21.27 -18.52
C LYS A 77 -18.30 -20.21 -17.63
N GLY A 78 -17.92 -20.57 -16.40
CA GLY A 78 -17.11 -19.71 -15.56
C GLY A 78 -15.72 -19.47 -16.16
N ALA A 79 -15.14 -18.31 -15.89
CA ALA A 79 -13.83 -17.92 -16.41
C ALA A 79 -12.67 -18.71 -15.77
N LEU A 80 -12.81 -19.12 -14.51
CA LEU A 80 -11.77 -19.75 -13.73
C LEU A 80 -11.92 -21.25 -13.65
N LEU A 81 -10.81 -21.97 -13.80
CA LEU A 81 -10.73 -23.40 -13.51
C LEU A 81 -10.84 -23.64 -12.00
N TYR A 82 -11.14 -24.87 -11.58
CA TYR A 82 -11.09 -25.22 -10.17
C TYR A 82 -9.64 -25.18 -9.70
N ASP A 83 -9.36 -24.25 -8.81
CA ASP A 83 -8.01 -23.98 -8.28
C ASP A 83 -8.11 -23.05 -7.06
N THR A 84 -6.97 -22.81 -6.44
CA THR A 84 -6.76 -21.71 -5.50
C THR A 84 -6.10 -20.55 -6.25
N TYR A 85 -6.67 -19.39 -6.11
CA TYR A 85 -6.19 -18.16 -6.75
C TYR A 85 -5.68 -17.16 -5.72
N VAL A 86 -4.61 -16.46 -6.03
CA VAL A 86 -4.15 -15.29 -5.28
C VAL A 86 -4.75 -14.05 -5.91
N ILE A 87 -5.42 -13.25 -5.09
CA ILE A 87 -6.02 -11.97 -5.47
C ILE A 87 -5.16 -10.84 -4.93
N GLU A 88 -4.74 -9.95 -5.80
CA GLU A 88 -3.82 -8.85 -5.47
C GLU A 88 -4.35 -7.53 -6.02
N GLU A 89 -4.56 -6.56 -5.14
CA GLU A 89 -4.86 -5.19 -5.54
C GLU A 89 -3.60 -4.50 -6.08
N LEU A 90 -3.71 -3.81 -7.21
CA LEU A 90 -2.61 -3.07 -7.81
C LEU A 90 -2.80 -1.56 -7.65
N LYS A 91 -1.69 -0.81 -7.51
CA LYS A 91 -1.71 0.65 -7.42
C LYS A 91 -2.27 1.28 -8.69
N CYS A 92 -3.11 2.31 -8.50
CA CYS A 92 -3.65 3.14 -9.57
C CYS A 92 -4.00 4.54 -9.01
N ASP A 93 -4.47 5.43 -9.86
CA ASP A 93 -4.85 6.79 -9.42
C ASP A 93 -6.00 6.77 -8.42
N SER A 94 -6.95 5.85 -8.58
CA SER A 94 -8.14 5.77 -7.72
C SER A 94 -7.84 5.34 -6.28
N ASN A 95 -6.79 4.56 -6.05
CA ASN A 95 -6.39 4.10 -4.73
C ASN A 95 -5.13 4.79 -4.19
N ALA A 96 -4.70 5.88 -4.85
CA ALA A 96 -3.59 6.70 -4.37
C ALA A 96 -3.91 7.26 -2.98
N GLY A 97 -2.93 7.21 -2.07
CA GLY A 97 -3.10 7.62 -0.67
C GLY A 97 -3.77 6.57 0.23
N PHE A 98 -4.17 5.44 -0.32
CA PHE A 98 -4.65 4.29 0.45
C PHE A 98 -3.57 3.22 0.60
N LYS A 99 -3.57 2.54 1.74
CA LYS A 99 -2.80 1.32 1.95
C LYS A 99 -3.57 0.18 1.27
N LEU A 100 -2.94 -0.44 0.28
CA LEU A 100 -3.56 -1.54 -0.47
C LEU A 100 -3.82 -2.73 0.47
N ILE A 101 -4.89 -3.48 0.21
CA ILE A 101 -5.15 -4.72 0.95
C ILE A 101 -4.03 -5.73 0.66
N PRO A 102 -3.61 -6.53 1.66
CA PRO A 102 -2.68 -7.63 1.43
C PRO A 102 -3.27 -8.63 0.44
N ALA A 103 -2.42 -9.24 -0.37
CA ALA A 103 -2.85 -10.34 -1.24
C ALA A 103 -3.49 -11.47 -0.41
N PHE A 104 -4.55 -12.06 -0.92
CA PHE A 104 -5.28 -13.12 -0.25
C PHE A 104 -5.67 -14.24 -1.22
N GLU A 105 -6.01 -15.39 -0.68
CA GLU A 105 -6.35 -16.58 -1.46
C GLU A 105 -7.86 -16.81 -1.52
N VAL A 106 -8.31 -17.28 -2.68
CA VAL A 106 -9.70 -17.68 -2.93
C VAL A 106 -9.71 -19.04 -3.61
N VAL A 107 -10.59 -19.93 -3.17
CA VAL A 107 -10.79 -21.26 -3.77
C VAL A 107 -12.01 -21.23 -4.68
N VAL A 108 -11.81 -21.60 -5.94
CA VAL A 108 -12.87 -21.85 -6.91
C VAL A 108 -13.02 -23.37 -7.06
N SER A 109 -14.12 -23.93 -6.56
CA SER A 109 -14.32 -25.39 -6.47
C SER A 109 -15.68 -25.87 -6.97
N ARG A 110 -16.58 -24.98 -7.34
CA ARG A 110 -17.94 -25.33 -7.74
C ARG A 110 -18.26 -24.82 -9.14
N ASN A 111 -18.93 -25.67 -9.90
CA ASN A 111 -19.34 -25.34 -11.27
C ASN A 111 -20.42 -24.25 -11.30
N LYS A 112 -20.20 -23.24 -12.13
CA LYS A 112 -21.12 -22.11 -12.33
C LYS A 112 -21.48 -21.36 -11.03
N VAL A 113 -20.59 -21.39 -10.06
CA VAL A 113 -20.72 -20.60 -8.81
C VAL A 113 -19.76 -19.43 -8.88
N THR A 114 -20.27 -18.24 -8.59
CA THR A 114 -19.47 -17.03 -8.41
C THR A 114 -19.13 -16.90 -6.92
N VAL A 115 -17.85 -16.86 -6.61
CA VAL A 115 -17.37 -16.59 -5.26
C VAL A 115 -17.47 -15.08 -5.01
N ASP A 116 -18.34 -14.69 -4.10
CA ASP A 116 -18.49 -13.30 -3.68
C ASP A 116 -17.44 -12.96 -2.62
N LEU A 117 -16.52 -12.08 -2.95
CA LEU A 117 -15.48 -11.60 -2.04
C LEU A 117 -16.00 -10.52 -1.08
N GLY A 118 -17.25 -10.07 -1.29
CA GLY A 118 -17.84 -9.01 -0.50
C GLY A 118 -17.20 -7.65 -0.78
N THR A 119 -17.15 -6.83 0.25
CA THR A 119 -16.57 -5.49 0.18
C THR A 119 -15.11 -5.52 0.62
N LEU A 120 -14.24 -5.07 -0.27
CA LEU A 120 -12.79 -4.97 -0.04
C LEU A 120 -12.46 -3.52 0.28
N THR A 121 -12.00 -3.24 1.50
CA THR A 121 -11.77 -1.89 1.99
C THR A 121 -10.27 -1.59 2.12
N ASP A 122 -9.81 -0.52 1.46
CA ASP A 122 -8.49 0.05 1.71
C ASP A 122 -8.55 1.00 2.92
N GLU A 123 -7.51 0.96 3.72
CA GLU A 123 -7.27 1.94 4.78
C GLU A 123 -6.45 3.11 4.24
N TYR A 124 -6.53 4.27 4.91
CA TYR A 124 -5.64 5.38 4.58
C TYR A 124 -4.19 5.03 4.92
N GLU A 125 -3.26 5.44 4.05
CA GLU A 125 -1.85 5.45 4.41
C GLU A 125 -1.65 6.39 5.60
N LYS A 126 -0.90 5.91 6.60
CA LYS A 126 -0.51 6.77 7.72
C LYS A 126 0.61 7.69 7.25
N GLU A 127 0.41 9.00 7.41
CA GLU A 127 1.46 9.96 7.20
C GLU A 127 2.50 9.86 8.33
N ILE A 128 3.76 9.66 7.96
CA ILE A 128 4.88 9.70 8.91
C ILE A 128 5.35 11.14 9.01
N THR A 129 5.26 11.72 10.21
CA THR A 129 5.76 13.06 10.48
C THR A 129 6.99 13.01 11.36
N ILE A 130 7.94 13.91 11.09
CA ILE A 130 9.21 14.04 11.83
C ILE A 130 9.32 15.48 12.31
N HIS A 131 9.48 15.65 13.62
CA HIS A 131 9.81 16.93 14.24
C HIS A 131 11.12 16.83 14.96
N THR A 132 11.99 17.82 14.75
CA THR A 132 13.29 17.90 15.41
C THR A 132 13.42 19.19 16.20
N THR A 133 14.06 19.12 17.36
CA THR A 133 14.42 20.29 18.15
C THR A 133 15.82 20.09 18.67
N ALA A 134 16.76 20.91 18.16
CA ALA A 134 18.14 20.92 18.58
C ALA A 134 18.33 21.94 19.72
N THR A 135 19.02 21.54 20.76
CA THR A 135 19.34 22.39 21.92
C THR A 135 20.76 22.17 22.36
N ASP A 136 21.35 23.17 23.06
CA ASP A 136 22.61 23.00 23.75
C ASP A 136 22.45 21.96 24.86
N LYS A 137 23.31 20.94 24.88
CA LYS A 137 23.27 19.89 25.90
C LYS A 137 23.49 20.45 27.31
N LYS A 138 24.25 21.53 27.43
CA LYS A 138 24.64 22.12 28.73
C LYS A 138 23.56 23.05 29.30
N THR A 139 22.94 23.88 28.44
CA THR A 139 21.97 24.90 28.85
C THR A 139 20.50 24.50 28.56
N GLY A 140 20.27 23.60 27.60
CA GLY A 140 18.95 23.28 27.12
C GLY A 140 18.30 24.33 26.18
N GLU A 141 19.06 25.37 25.85
CA GLU A 141 18.56 26.47 25.01
C GLU A 141 18.78 26.21 23.51
N LYS A 142 17.96 26.85 22.70
CA LYS A 142 18.05 26.76 21.23
C LYS A 142 19.17 27.62 20.65
N MET A 143 19.62 28.63 21.38
CA MET A 143 20.74 29.48 20.99
C MET A 143 22.02 28.99 21.63
N ILE A 144 23.04 28.79 20.83
CA ILE A 144 24.33 28.25 21.26
C ILE A 144 25.40 29.25 20.87
N VAL A 145 26.18 29.65 21.83
CA VAL A 145 27.35 30.49 21.58
C VAL A 145 28.48 29.62 21.01
N ALA A 146 29.05 30.08 19.89
CA ALA A 146 30.18 29.38 19.27
C ALA A 146 31.36 29.23 20.23
N GLY A 147 31.93 28.04 20.32
CA GLY A 147 33.02 27.72 21.23
C GLY A 147 33.64 26.36 20.95
N LYS A 148 34.62 25.99 21.75
CA LYS A 148 35.20 24.65 21.73
C LYS A 148 34.30 23.70 22.55
N ASP A 149 34.25 22.44 22.15
CA ASP A 149 33.53 21.37 22.85
C ASP A 149 32.01 21.58 23.01
N ILE A 150 31.36 22.17 21.98
CA ILE A 150 29.91 22.31 21.92
C ILE A 150 29.28 20.94 21.72
N LYS A 151 28.28 20.64 22.52
CA LYS A 151 27.44 19.44 22.36
C LYS A 151 25.99 19.84 22.09
N ILE A 152 25.46 19.41 20.98
CA ILE A 152 24.10 19.63 20.59
C ILE A 152 23.29 18.34 20.82
N VAL A 153 22.14 18.47 21.45
CA VAL A 153 21.17 17.40 21.60
C VAL A 153 20.01 17.70 20.66
N ASP A 154 19.73 16.78 19.76
CA ASP A 154 18.60 16.87 18.84
C ASP A 154 17.53 15.87 19.27
N LYS A 155 16.40 16.42 19.74
CA LYS A 155 15.22 15.62 20.07
C LYS A 155 14.38 15.42 18.83
N VAL A 156 14.23 14.18 18.41
CA VAL A 156 13.43 13.80 17.25
C VAL A 156 12.14 13.14 17.74
N THR A 157 11.00 13.69 17.32
CA THR A 157 9.69 13.10 17.55
C THR A 157 9.15 12.55 16.24
N LEU A 158 8.77 11.28 16.25
CA LEU A 158 8.27 10.54 15.09
C LEU A 158 6.82 10.12 15.36
N ASP A 159 5.91 10.49 14.46
CA ASP A 159 4.51 10.10 14.49
C ASP A 159 4.14 9.30 13.24
N GLY A 160 3.20 8.37 13.38
CA GLY A 160 2.70 7.57 12.27
C GLY A 160 3.52 6.32 11.96
N LEU A 161 4.48 5.95 12.81
CA LEU A 161 5.24 4.72 12.64
C LEU A 161 4.38 3.49 12.93
N GLU A 162 4.59 2.45 12.14
CA GLU A 162 3.87 1.18 12.26
C GLU A 162 4.59 0.24 13.24
N ALA A 163 3.86 -0.29 14.21
CA ALA A 163 4.43 -1.23 15.19
C ALA A 163 4.96 -2.49 14.49
N GLY A 164 6.12 -2.96 14.90
CA GLY A 164 6.79 -4.14 14.34
C GLY A 164 7.56 -3.89 13.05
N THR A 165 7.46 -2.71 12.46
CA THR A 165 8.24 -2.32 11.27
C THR A 165 9.57 -1.72 11.69
N LYS A 166 10.66 -2.12 11.03
CA LYS A 166 11.99 -1.56 11.28
C LYS A 166 12.21 -0.31 10.44
N TYR A 167 12.58 0.77 11.10
CA TYR A 167 12.92 2.05 10.46
C TYR A 167 14.37 2.40 10.74
N LYS A 168 15.00 3.12 9.80
CA LYS A 168 16.33 3.70 9.99
C LYS A 168 16.18 5.21 10.06
N LEU A 169 16.63 5.80 11.16
CA LEU A 169 16.76 7.24 11.32
C LEU A 169 18.19 7.66 11.00
N SER A 170 18.34 8.63 10.12
CA SER A 170 19.63 9.25 9.79
C SER A 170 19.49 10.76 9.85
N GLY A 171 20.51 11.43 10.33
CA GLY A 171 20.53 12.89 10.39
C GLY A 171 21.95 13.43 10.39
N TRP A 172 22.07 14.68 9.99
CA TRP A 172 23.34 15.39 9.94
C TRP A 172 23.12 16.89 10.16
N GLN A 173 24.17 17.60 10.47
CA GLN A 173 24.13 19.04 10.69
C GLN A 173 24.15 19.81 9.38
N MET A 174 23.35 20.86 9.32
CA MET A 174 23.24 21.74 8.15
C MET A 174 23.59 23.18 8.52
N LEU A 175 24.17 23.88 7.58
CA LEU A 175 24.30 25.34 7.60
C LEU A 175 22.99 25.92 7.07
N LYS A 176 22.23 26.60 7.92
CA LYS A 176 20.86 27.04 7.61
C LYS A 176 20.82 28.06 6.47
N GLU A 177 21.71 29.05 6.48
CA GLU A 177 21.70 30.12 5.49
C GLU A 177 22.14 29.63 4.10
N GLU A 178 23.05 28.69 4.06
CA GLU A 178 23.62 28.15 2.81
C GLU A 178 22.88 26.93 2.31
N ASN A 179 21.97 26.37 3.12
CA ASN A 179 21.29 25.09 2.86
C ASN A 179 22.28 23.99 2.43
N ALA A 180 23.41 23.92 3.08
CA ALA A 180 24.50 23.02 2.80
C ALA A 180 24.88 22.19 4.03
N GLU A 181 25.48 21.02 3.81
CA GLU A 181 25.99 20.19 4.89
C GLU A 181 27.12 20.88 5.65
N LEU A 182 27.06 20.82 6.98
CA LEU A 182 28.20 21.26 7.81
C LEU A 182 29.33 20.23 7.67
N LEU A 183 30.47 20.69 7.17
CA LEU A 183 31.69 19.89 7.06
C LEU A 183 32.73 20.34 8.10
N ILE A 184 33.32 19.37 8.80
CA ILE A 184 34.48 19.56 9.66
C ILE A 184 35.58 18.64 9.11
N ASP A 185 36.73 19.24 8.75
CA ASP A 185 37.83 18.53 8.10
C ASP A 185 37.38 17.76 6.83
N GLY A 186 36.47 18.36 6.06
CA GLY A 186 35.92 17.77 4.83
C GLY A 186 34.92 16.66 5.03
N LYS A 187 34.51 16.38 6.27
CA LYS A 187 33.55 15.30 6.61
C LYS A 187 32.25 15.88 7.15
N ARG A 188 31.14 15.29 6.72
CA ARG A 188 29.80 15.60 7.22
C ARG A 188 29.70 15.23 8.71
N VAL A 189 29.04 16.09 9.48
CA VAL A 189 28.77 15.83 10.91
C VAL A 189 27.46 15.07 11.04
N ASP A 190 27.56 13.77 11.20
CA ASP A 190 26.41 12.88 11.40
C ASP A 190 25.95 12.85 12.86
N SER A 191 24.65 12.71 13.04
CA SER A 191 24.05 12.58 14.36
C SER A 191 24.04 11.12 14.81
N ASN A 192 24.36 10.89 16.08
CA ASN A 192 24.17 9.59 16.74
C ASN A 192 22.85 9.59 17.48
N TYR A 193 21.90 8.77 17.01
CA TYR A 193 20.60 8.62 17.66
C TYR A 193 20.58 7.42 18.59
N THR A 194 20.20 7.65 19.84
CA THR A 194 19.82 6.57 20.76
C THR A 194 18.30 6.43 20.71
N CYS A 195 17.81 5.32 20.17
CA CYS A 195 16.38 5.05 20.11
C CYS A 195 15.85 4.60 21.47
N LEU A 196 14.96 5.41 22.06
CA LEU A 196 14.02 4.96 23.07
C LEU A 196 12.70 4.67 22.32
N LEU A 197 12.43 3.39 22.05
CA LEU A 197 11.14 2.97 21.51
C LEU A 197 10.13 2.99 22.67
N TYR A 198 9.33 4.06 22.75
CA TYR A 198 8.11 4.04 23.53
C TYR A 198 7.02 3.38 22.68
N THR A 199 6.62 2.16 23.06
CA THR A 199 5.31 1.67 22.68
C THR A 199 4.31 2.52 23.43
N SER A 200 3.58 3.40 22.72
CA SER A 200 2.46 4.11 23.28
C SER A 200 1.48 3.07 23.83
N PRO A 201 1.09 3.11 25.12
CA PRO A 201 0.02 2.26 25.57
C PRO A 201 -1.22 2.63 24.77
N SER A 202 -1.91 1.59 24.22
CA SER A 202 -3.23 1.74 23.63
C SER A 202 -4.11 2.56 24.58
N PRO A 203 -4.83 3.58 24.13
CA PRO A 203 -5.82 4.22 24.96
C PRO A 203 -6.78 3.13 25.42
N ARG A 204 -6.84 2.89 26.71
CA ARG A 204 -7.90 2.07 27.28
C ARG A 204 -9.15 2.94 27.30
N ASP A 205 -10.21 2.33 26.78
CA ASP A 205 -11.58 2.83 26.82
C ASP A 205 -11.98 3.36 28.21
#